data_048aa6a4265b0c2d02f35936b912fdd6
#
_entry.id   048aa6a4265b0c2d02f35936b912fdd6
#
_cell.length_a   1.000
_cell.length_b   1.000
_cell.length_c   1.000
_cell.angle_alpha   90.00
_cell.angle_beta   90.00
_cell.angle_gamma   90.00
#
_symmetry.space_group_name_H-M   'P 1'
#
loop_
_entity.id
_entity.type
_entity.pdbx_description
1 polymer ?
#
loop_
_entity_poly.entity_id
_entity_poly.type
_entity_poly.pdbx_seq_one_letter_code
_entity_poly.pdbx_strand_id
1 'polypeptide(L)'
;MCIRDSPSRALLSAERVALNFLGRMSGIATLTSHYVKLVKGTNVRIAATRKTTPGLRAVEKQAVLAGGGFTHRESLAAAIMIKDNHIALAGGVDKALKTIAKNADHMTKVSVEVDTLAQLKKVLKYSPDVVLLDNMGADKLTKAVAIVDRFKGSRPTLEASGGVNLETVKGLAQTGIDVISIGALTHSTPNFDIGMDAA
;
A
#
# COMPACT_ATOMS: atom_id res chain seq x y z
N MET A 1 -10.45 -12.11 -28.27
CA MET A 1 -9.40 -13.03 -28.76
C MET A 1 -8.24 -12.17 -29.25
N CYS A 2 -7.03 -12.36 -28.74
CA CYS A 2 -5.84 -11.67 -29.26
C CYS A 2 -5.10 -12.61 -30.19
N ILE A 3 -4.82 -12.17 -31.41
CA ILE A 3 -4.01 -12.91 -32.39
C ILE A 3 -2.57 -12.39 -32.28
N ARG A 4 -1.59 -13.32 -32.18
CA ARG A 4 -0.15 -13.03 -32.19
C ARG A 4 0.48 -13.73 -33.36
N ASP A 5 1.14 -12.94 -34.19
CA ASP A 5 1.85 -13.42 -35.38
C ASP A 5 3.36 -13.39 -35.10
N SER A 6 3.93 -14.57 -34.96
CA SER A 6 5.35 -14.76 -34.64
C SER A 6 5.82 -16.17 -35.03
N PRO A 7 7.15 -16.40 -35.21
CA PRO A 7 7.64 -17.75 -35.50
C PRO A 7 7.21 -18.78 -34.45
N SER A 8 6.56 -19.85 -34.87
CA SER A 8 5.93 -20.87 -33.99
C SER A 8 6.88 -21.43 -32.92
N ARG A 9 8.16 -21.66 -33.26
CA ARG A 9 9.17 -22.10 -32.29
C ARG A 9 9.40 -21.11 -31.18
N ALA A 10 9.43 -19.81 -31.49
CA ALA A 10 9.62 -18.75 -30.48
C ALA A 10 8.38 -18.63 -29.57
N LEU A 11 7.19 -18.71 -30.14
CA LEU A 11 5.93 -18.72 -29.39
C LEU A 11 5.89 -19.89 -28.40
N LEU A 12 6.09 -21.12 -28.87
CA LEU A 12 6.06 -22.34 -28.03
C LEU A 12 7.13 -22.30 -26.92
N SER A 13 8.30 -21.71 -27.19
CA SER A 13 9.37 -21.60 -26.20
C SER A 13 9.08 -20.56 -25.11
N ALA A 14 8.40 -19.47 -25.44
CA ALA A 14 8.12 -18.36 -24.53
C ALA A 14 6.76 -18.43 -23.83
N GLU A 15 5.84 -19.21 -24.40
CA GLU A 15 4.43 -19.29 -24.00
C GLU A 15 4.24 -19.40 -22.50
N ARG A 16 4.77 -20.44 -21.87
CA ARG A 16 4.51 -20.71 -20.46
C ARG A 16 4.98 -19.56 -19.56
N VAL A 17 6.15 -19.00 -19.84
CA VAL A 17 6.67 -17.86 -19.06
C VAL A 17 5.77 -16.63 -19.23
N ALA A 18 5.38 -16.34 -20.46
CA ALA A 18 4.48 -15.22 -20.77
C ALA A 18 3.13 -15.36 -20.07
N LEU A 19 2.53 -16.56 -20.14
CA LEU A 19 1.23 -16.86 -19.51
C LEU A 19 1.31 -16.80 -17.97
N ASN A 20 2.41 -17.23 -17.37
CA ASN A 20 2.60 -17.12 -15.94
C ASN A 20 2.61 -15.65 -15.49
N PHE A 21 3.34 -14.77 -16.19
CA PHE A 21 3.31 -13.33 -15.91
C PHE A 21 1.92 -12.74 -16.16
N LEU A 22 1.29 -13.09 -17.29
CA LEU A 22 -0.02 -12.58 -17.64
C LEU A 22 -1.08 -12.97 -16.59
N GLY A 23 -1.13 -14.24 -16.19
CA GLY A 23 -2.05 -14.73 -15.17
C GLY A 23 -1.83 -14.04 -13.82
N ARG A 24 -0.57 -13.89 -13.39
CA ARG A 24 -0.22 -13.20 -12.14
C ARG A 24 -0.62 -11.72 -12.17
N MET A 25 -0.22 -10.99 -13.19
CA MET A 25 -0.48 -9.56 -13.32
C MET A 25 -1.97 -9.25 -13.48
N SER A 26 -2.70 -10.08 -14.24
CA SER A 26 -4.15 -9.95 -14.39
C SER A 26 -4.88 -10.17 -13.07
N GLY A 27 -4.46 -11.15 -12.26
CA GLY A 27 -5.00 -11.36 -10.92
C GLY A 27 -4.85 -10.11 -10.04
N ILE A 28 -3.64 -9.56 -9.96
CA ILE A 28 -3.35 -8.35 -9.18
C ILE A 28 -4.18 -7.15 -9.66
N ALA A 29 -4.21 -6.89 -10.96
CA ALA A 29 -4.96 -5.78 -11.53
C ALA A 29 -6.47 -5.93 -11.25
N THR A 30 -7.01 -7.12 -11.41
CA THR A 30 -8.44 -7.40 -11.17
C THR A 30 -8.80 -7.23 -9.69
N LEU A 31 -8.02 -7.83 -8.77
CA LEU A 31 -8.26 -7.65 -7.34
C LEU A 31 -8.16 -6.19 -6.94
N THR A 32 -7.16 -5.46 -7.44
CA THR A 32 -7.01 -4.02 -7.21
C THR A 32 -8.25 -3.25 -7.68
N SER A 33 -8.75 -3.55 -8.89
CA SER A 33 -9.92 -2.87 -9.43
C SER A 33 -11.19 -3.12 -8.59
N HIS A 34 -11.32 -4.29 -7.97
CA HIS A 34 -12.41 -4.55 -7.04
C HIS A 34 -12.36 -3.64 -5.82
N TYR A 35 -11.20 -3.50 -5.18
CA TYR A 35 -11.02 -2.58 -4.06
C TYR A 35 -11.28 -1.11 -4.46
N VAL A 36 -10.74 -0.68 -5.59
CA VAL A 36 -10.95 0.69 -6.11
C VAL A 36 -12.43 0.98 -6.36
N LYS A 37 -13.17 0.02 -6.93
CA LYS A 37 -14.63 0.16 -7.12
C LYS A 37 -15.38 0.31 -5.80
N LEU A 38 -15.00 -0.43 -4.75
CA LEU A 38 -15.66 -0.38 -3.45
C LEU A 38 -15.47 0.95 -2.72
N VAL A 39 -14.39 1.68 -2.98
CA VAL A 39 -14.14 2.99 -2.38
C VAL A 39 -14.53 4.17 -3.30
N LYS A 40 -15.12 3.89 -4.44
CA LYS A 40 -15.58 4.92 -5.39
C LYS A 40 -16.57 5.88 -4.70
N GLY A 41 -16.38 7.17 -4.93
CA GLY A 41 -17.17 8.24 -4.28
C GLY A 41 -16.59 8.72 -2.94
N THR A 42 -15.45 8.18 -2.52
CA THR A 42 -14.65 8.71 -1.42
C THR A 42 -13.35 9.32 -1.97
N ASN A 43 -12.59 10.02 -1.12
CA ASN A 43 -11.27 10.57 -1.48
C ASN A 43 -10.12 9.58 -1.20
N VAL A 44 -10.44 8.36 -0.76
CA VAL A 44 -9.46 7.36 -0.36
C VAL A 44 -8.74 6.76 -1.57
N ARG A 45 -7.43 6.59 -1.45
CA ARG A 45 -6.59 5.89 -2.43
C ARG A 45 -6.29 4.47 -1.95
N ILE A 46 -6.50 3.47 -2.81
CA ILE A 46 -6.05 2.10 -2.58
C ILE A 46 -4.59 1.99 -3.00
N ALA A 47 -3.73 1.59 -2.09
CA ALA A 47 -2.29 1.50 -2.34
C ALA A 47 -1.75 0.07 -2.15
N ALA A 48 -0.72 -0.26 -2.91
CA ALA A 48 0.09 -1.46 -2.69
C ALA A 48 0.94 -1.33 -1.41
N THR A 49 1.71 -2.36 -1.12
CA THR A 49 2.74 -2.37 -0.07
C THR A 49 4.08 -2.86 -0.64
N ARG A 50 5.08 -3.09 0.23
CA ARG A 50 6.32 -3.80 -0.14
C ARG A 50 6.24 -5.32 0.03
N LYS A 51 5.09 -5.86 0.40
CA LYS A 51 4.84 -7.31 0.51
C LYS A 51 4.63 -7.92 -0.89
N THR A 52 5.67 -7.95 -1.69
CA THR A 52 5.69 -8.38 -3.09
C THR A 52 6.49 -9.66 -3.25
N THR A 53 6.26 -10.40 -4.32
CA THR A 53 7.08 -11.55 -4.69
C THR A 53 8.53 -11.10 -4.91
N PRO A 54 9.52 -11.79 -4.33
CA PRO A 54 10.92 -11.46 -4.55
C PRO A 54 11.26 -11.38 -6.05
N GLY A 55 11.93 -10.29 -6.44
CA GLY A 55 12.28 -10.03 -7.84
C GLY A 55 11.17 -9.46 -8.72
N LEU A 56 9.88 -9.56 -8.33
CA LEU A 56 8.74 -9.15 -9.17
C LEU A 56 8.08 -7.83 -8.76
N ARG A 57 8.62 -7.10 -7.77
CA ARG A 57 7.97 -5.89 -7.25
C ARG A 57 7.63 -4.86 -8.34
N ALA A 58 8.52 -4.63 -9.28
CA ALA A 58 8.28 -3.65 -10.34
C ALA A 58 7.05 -3.99 -11.18
N VAL A 59 6.95 -5.25 -11.64
CA VAL A 59 5.82 -5.69 -12.48
C VAL A 59 4.52 -5.83 -11.67
N GLU A 60 4.58 -6.31 -10.43
CA GLU A 60 3.40 -6.39 -9.56
C GLU A 60 2.82 -5.00 -9.26
N LYS A 61 3.67 -3.98 -9.05
CA LYS A 61 3.21 -2.60 -8.88
C LYS A 61 2.60 -2.01 -10.15
N GLN A 62 3.15 -2.35 -11.33
CA GLN A 62 2.51 -1.97 -12.60
C GLN A 62 1.11 -2.58 -12.72
N ALA A 63 0.92 -3.82 -12.30
CA ALA A 63 -0.39 -4.45 -12.27
C ALA A 63 -1.37 -3.75 -11.30
N VAL A 64 -0.90 -3.29 -10.14
CA VAL A 64 -1.70 -2.47 -9.21
C VAL A 64 -2.14 -1.16 -9.87
N LEU A 65 -1.23 -0.47 -10.57
CA LEU A 65 -1.56 0.75 -11.32
C LEU A 65 -2.58 0.47 -12.42
N ALA A 66 -2.43 -0.63 -13.17
CA ALA A 66 -3.38 -1.06 -14.20
C ALA A 66 -4.78 -1.34 -13.62
N GLY A 67 -4.88 -1.79 -12.38
CA GLY A 67 -6.13 -1.96 -11.64
C GLY A 67 -6.72 -0.65 -11.08
N GLY A 68 -6.09 0.50 -11.31
CA GLY A 68 -6.52 1.81 -10.81
C GLY A 68 -6.06 2.11 -9.37
N GLY A 69 -5.18 1.29 -8.80
CA GLY A 69 -4.58 1.54 -7.50
C GLY A 69 -3.36 2.46 -7.56
N PHE A 70 -2.70 2.65 -6.42
CA PHE A 70 -1.49 3.45 -6.27
C PHE A 70 -0.33 2.60 -5.77
N THR A 71 0.90 3.01 -6.08
CA THR A 71 2.10 2.39 -5.52
C THR A 71 2.42 2.98 -4.15
N HIS A 72 3.07 2.18 -3.32
CA HIS A 72 3.76 2.63 -2.11
C HIS A 72 5.26 2.84 -2.41
N ARG A 73 6.08 3.32 -1.44
CA ARG A 73 7.53 3.46 -1.62
C ARG A 73 8.14 2.19 -2.24
N GLU A 74 9.06 2.37 -3.19
CA GLU A 74 9.66 1.27 -3.94
C GLU A 74 10.67 0.47 -3.11
N SER A 75 11.46 1.19 -2.32
CA SER A 75 12.56 0.63 -1.54
C SER A 75 12.68 1.31 -0.19
N LEU A 76 13.65 0.89 0.61
CA LEU A 76 13.98 1.55 1.87
C LEU A 76 14.58 2.94 1.66
N ALA A 77 15.19 3.19 0.50
CA ALA A 77 15.78 4.48 0.15
C ALA A 77 14.75 5.53 -0.33
N ALA A 78 13.54 5.11 -0.72
CA ALA A 78 12.55 6.03 -1.30
C ALA A 78 11.81 6.88 -0.25
N ALA A 79 11.74 6.44 0.98
CA ALA A 79 11.14 7.17 2.11
C ALA A 79 11.50 6.49 3.43
N ILE A 80 11.62 7.25 4.51
CA ILE A 80 11.79 6.72 5.86
C ILE A 80 10.45 6.22 6.37
N MET A 81 10.43 5.02 6.96
CA MET A 81 9.25 4.50 7.67
C MET A 81 9.70 3.95 9.02
N ILE A 82 9.17 4.55 10.07
CA ILE A 82 9.42 4.15 11.45
C ILE A 82 8.30 3.20 11.86
N LYS A 83 8.68 2.02 12.33
CA LYS A 83 7.79 0.96 12.79
C LYS A 83 8.00 0.65 14.27
N ASP A 84 7.12 -0.16 14.82
CA ASP A 84 7.17 -0.65 16.19
C ASP A 84 8.57 -1.12 16.64
N ASN A 85 9.22 -1.97 15.84
CA ASN A 85 10.57 -2.46 16.12
C ASN A 85 11.63 -1.34 16.14
N HIS A 86 11.50 -0.34 15.25
CA HIS A 86 12.42 0.81 15.27
C HIS A 86 12.21 1.65 16.54
N ILE A 87 10.96 1.84 16.97
CA ILE A 87 10.60 2.55 18.19
C ILE A 87 11.14 1.81 19.43
N ALA A 88 10.97 0.49 19.46
CA ALA A 88 11.47 -0.35 20.57
C ALA A 88 13.00 -0.28 20.68
N LEU A 89 13.71 -0.47 19.57
CA LEU A 89 15.17 -0.42 19.52
C LEU A 89 15.74 0.96 19.86
N ALA A 90 15.04 2.04 19.47
CA ALA A 90 15.44 3.40 19.82
C ALA A 90 15.18 3.75 21.30
N GLY A 91 14.44 2.93 22.03
CA GLY A 91 14.02 3.21 23.41
C GLY A 91 12.88 4.23 23.53
N GLY A 92 11.98 4.21 22.53
CA GLY A 92 10.73 4.98 22.53
C GLY A 92 10.55 5.91 21.33
N VAL A 93 9.30 6.30 21.08
CA VAL A 93 8.89 7.09 19.90
C VAL A 93 9.60 8.45 19.83
N ASP A 94 9.76 9.13 20.97
CA ASP A 94 10.40 10.45 21.02
C ASP A 94 11.87 10.38 20.62
N LYS A 95 12.61 9.35 21.06
CA LYS A 95 14.01 9.15 20.69
C LYS A 95 14.15 8.80 19.21
N ALA A 96 13.30 7.90 18.70
CA ALA A 96 13.28 7.52 17.30
C ALA A 96 13.06 8.75 16.41
N LEU A 97 12.03 9.56 16.69
CA LEU A 97 11.69 10.71 15.88
C LEU A 97 12.72 11.84 15.98
N LYS A 98 13.30 12.11 17.16
CA LYS A 98 14.42 13.07 17.30
C LYS A 98 15.64 12.65 16.48
N THR A 99 15.95 11.37 16.46
CA THR A 99 17.07 10.83 15.66
C THR A 99 16.82 11.05 14.17
N ILE A 100 15.59 10.77 13.69
CA ILE A 100 15.23 10.99 12.28
C ILE A 100 15.27 12.48 11.94
N ALA A 101 14.68 13.35 12.75
CA ALA A 101 14.68 14.81 12.53
C ALA A 101 16.10 15.39 12.40
N LYS A 102 17.09 14.76 13.06
CA LYS A 102 18.50 15.18 13.00
C LYS A 102 19.22 14.69 11.74
N ASN A 103 18.82 13.54 11.18
CA ASN A 103 19.60 12.82 10.16
C ASN A 103 18.89 12.71 8.80
N ALA A 104 17.57 12.92 8.73
CA ALA A 104 16.85 12.93 7.46
C ALA A 104 17.14 14.23 6.69
N ASP A 105 17.31 14.10 5.38
CA ASP A 105 17.38 15.26 4.50
C ASP A 105 15.97 15.83 4.25
N HIS A 106 15.92 17.08 3.74
CA HIS A 106 14.68 17.83 3.55
C HIS A 106 13.79 17.28 2.40
N MET A 107 14.31 16.41 1.54
CA MET A 107 13.58 15.80 0.42
C MET A 107 12.95 14.46 0.81
N THR A 108 13.39 13.85 1.91
CA THR A 108 12.95 12.52 2.31
C THR A 108 11.68 12.57 3.16
N LYS A 109 10.60 11.99 2.67
CA LYS A 109 9.36 11.84 3.43
C LYS A 109 9.50 10.88 4.60
N VAL A 110 8.87 11.24 5.72
CA VAL A 110 8.87 10.45 6.96
C VAL A 110 7.46 9.92 7.24
N SER A 111 7.34 8.60 7.27
CA SER A 111 6.13 7.88 7.68
C SER A 111 6.35 7.23 9.05
N VAL A 112 5.35 7.29 9.92
CA VAL A 112 5.39 6.68 11.26
C VAL A 112 4.19 5.77 11.47
N GLU A 113 4.45 4.51 11.82
CA GLU A 113 3.43 3.53 12.16
C GLU A 113 3.03 3.68 13.63
N VAL A 114 1.73 3.68 13.90
CA VAL A 114 1.16 3.77 15.25
C VAL A 114 0.00 2.80 15.43
N ASP A 115 -0.08 2.15 16.60
CA ASP A 115 -1.12 1.18 16.96
C ASP A 115 -2.20 1.77 17.86
N THR A 116 -1.94 2.94 18.42
CA THR A 116 -2.83 3.59 19.39
C THR A 116 -3.03 5.08 19.13
N LEU A 117 -4.20 5.59 19.55
CA LEU A 117 -4.48 7.04 19.49
C LEU A 117 -3.54 7.86 20.41
N ALA A 118 -3.00 7.25 21.46
CA ALA A 118 -2.03 7.89 22.33
C ALA A 118 -0.68 8.10 21.63
N GLN A 119 -0.21 7.09 20.87
CA GLN A 119 0.98 7.23 20.02
C GLN A 119 0.73 8.28 18.92
N LEU A 120 -0.43 8.26 18.25
CA LEU A 120 -0.80 9.27 17.25
C LEU A 120 -0.61 10.70 17.80
N LYS A 121 -1.17 11.01 18.97
CA LYS A 121 -1.02 12.33 19.60
C LYS A 121 0.43 12.74 19.89
N LYS A 122 1.29 11.76 20.21
CA LYS A 122 2.74 12.00 20.39
C LYS A 122 3.43 12.29 19.07
N VAL A 123 3.16 11.44 18.06
CA VAL A 123 3.80 11.51 16.75
C VAL A 123 3.47 12.83 16.01
N LEU A 124 2.25 13.33 16.14
CA LEU A 124 1.83 14.60 15.53
C LEU A 124 2.71 15.80 15.94
N LYS A 125 3.29 15.80 17.14
CA LYS A 125 4.19 16.87 17.62
C LYS A 125 5.49 16.98 16.81
N TYR A 126 5.83 15.96 16.03
CA TYR A 126 7.03 15.89 15.20
C TYR A 126 6.74 16.13 13.71
N SER A 127 5.48 16.47 13.36
CA SER A 127 5.04 16.80 12.00
C SER A 127 5.50 15.78 10.94
N PRO A 128 5.22 14.48 11.09
CA PRO A 128 5.53 13.49 10.04
C PRO A 128 4.71 13.79 8.78
N ASP A 129 5.22 13.36 7.61
CA ASP A 129 4.47 13.47 6.35
C ASP A 129 3.30 12.50 6.27
N VAL A 130 3.48 11.30 6.82
CA VAL A 130 2.47 10.22 6.81
C VAL A 130 2.39 9.59 8.20
N VAL A 131 1.18 9.33 8.67
CA VAL A 131 0.94 8.44 9.83
C VAL A 131 0.20 7.22 9.35
N LEU A 132 0.83 6.05 9.53
CA LEU A 132 0.22 4.76 9.26
C LEU A 132 -0.47 4.26 10.51
N LEU A 133 -1.79 4.07 10.42
CA LEU A 133 -2.66 3.60 11.48
C LEU A 133 -2.79 2.07 11.32
N ASP A 134 -2.00 1.32 12.10
CA ASP A 134 -1.92 -0.13 11.94
C ASP A 134 -3.01 -0.86 12.71
N ASN A 135 -3.67 -1.79 12.05
CA ASN A 135 -4.72 -2.66 12.59
C ASN A 135 -5.84 -1.91 13.36
N MET A 136 -6.22 -0.71 12.89
CA MET A 136 -7.32 0.07 13.48
C MET A 136 -8.63 -0.15 12.74
N GLY A 137 -9.69 -0.55 13.44
CA GLY A 137 -11.05 -0.60 12.91
C GLY A 137 -11.67 0.79 12.69
N ALA A 138 -12.79 0.86 11.96
CA ALA A 138 -13.44 2.10 11.52
C ALA A 138 -13.66 3.13 12.65
N ASP A 139 -14.12 2.69 13.83
CA ASP A 139 -14.34 3.57 14.98
C ASP A 139 -13.06 4.25 15.48
N LYS A 140 -11.94 3.50 15.50
CA LYS A 140 -10.63 4.07 15.88
C LYS A 140 -10.11 5.00 14.80
N LEU A 141 -10.27 4.67 13.52
CA LEU A 141 -9.87 5.51 12.39
C LEU A 141 -10.64 6.84 12.41
N THR A 142 -11.95 6.82 12.62
CA THR A 142 -12.76 8.04 12.75
C THR A 142 -12.25 8.94 13.89
N LYS A 143 -11.91 8.34 15.03
CA LYS A 143 -11.32 9.07 16.16
C LYS A 143 -9.93 9.62 15.82
N ALA A 144 -9.12 8.86 15.08
CA ALA A 144 -7.80 9.31 14.61
C ALA A 144 -7.91 10.51 13.68
N VAL A 145 -8.81 10.46 12.70
CA VAL A 145 -9.10 11.59 11.81
C VAL A 145 -9.51 12.82 12.61
N ALA A 146 -10.46 12.70 13.54
CA ALA A 146 -10.91 13.81 14.38
C ALA A 146 -9.78 14.40 15.26
N ILE A 147 -8.81 13.58 15.70
CA ILE A 147 -7.63 14.10 16.42
C ILE A 147 -6.75 14.91 15.49
N VAL A 148 -6.51 14.43 14.27
CA VAL A 148 -5.65 15.08 13.28
C VAL A 148 -6.28 16.38 12.79
N ASP A 149 -7.57 16.41 12.52
CA ASP A 149 -8.29 17.60 12.03
C ASP A 149 -8.35 18.75 13.09
N ARG A 150 -8.26 18.39 14.38
CA ARG A 150 -8.15 19.37 15.48
C ARG A 150 -6.72 19.80 15.78
N PHE A 151 -5.75 19.13 15.17
CA PHE A 151 -4.35 19.46 15.42
C PHE A 151 -3.96 20.74 14.69
N LYS A 152 -3.32 21.68 15.40
CA LYS A 152 -2.97 23.01 14.85
C LYS A 152 -1.68 23.03 14.01
N GLY A 153 -1.03 21.89 13.82
CA GLY A 153 0.17 21.75 12.99
C GLY A 153 -0.16 21.27 11.57
N SER A 154 0.88 20.91 10.81
CA SER A 154 0.70 20.30 9.48
C SER A 154 -0.07 18.99 9.59
N ARG A 155 -1.13 18.85 8.80
CA ARG A 155 -1.92 17.61 8.70
C ARG A 155 -1.13 16.55 7.93
N PRO A 156 -0.75 15.43 8.55
CA PRO A 156 -0.13 14.33 7.82
C PRO A 156 -1.15 13.61 6.94
N THR A 157 -0.66 12.90 5.92
CA THR A 157 -1.46 11.88 5.24
C THR A 157 -1.76 10.74 6.20
N LEU A 158 -3.03 10.38 6.35
CA LEU A 158 -3.46 9.24 7.17
C LEU A 158 -3.59 7.99 6.31
N GLU A 159 -2.81 6.99 6.61
CA GLU A 159 -2.81 5.71 5.92
C GLU A 159 -3.31 4.61 6.87
N ALA A 160 -4.37 3.89 6.49
CA ALA A 160 -4.80 2.69 7.20
C ALA A 160 -4.15 1.43 6.61
N SER A 161 -3.70 0.53 7.47
CA SER A 161 -3.10 -0.74 7.10
C SER A 161 -3.48 -1.85 8.09
N GLY A 162 -3.28 -3.09 7.67
CA GLY A 162 -3.53 -4.28 8.50
C GLY A 162 -4.95 -4.83 8.36
N GLY A 163 -5.07 -6.14 8.03
CA GLY A 163 -6.33 -6.89 8.01
C GLY A 163 -7.42 -6.41 7.04
N VAL A 164 -7.11 -5.54 6.08
CA VAL A 164 -8.07 -5.01 5.13
C VAL A 164 -8.49 -6.06 4.12
N ASN A 165 -9.80 -6.25 3.95
CA ASN A 165 -10.40 -7.13 2.97
C ASN A 165 -11.56 -6.45 2.22
N LEU A 166 -12.18 -7.13 1.24
CA LEU A 166 -13.26 -6.58 0.42
C LEU A 166 -14.53 -6.22 1.22
N GLU A 167 -14.76 -6.88 2.35
CA GLU A 167 -15.92 -6.63 3.22
C GLU A 167 -15.72 -5.38 4.07
N THR A 168 -14.48 -5.15 4.55
CA THR A 168 -14.17 -4.07 5.49
C THR A 168 -13.77 -2.75 4.82
N VAL A 169 -13.19 -2.80 3.62
CA VAL A 169 -12.60 -1.63 2.93
C VAL A 169 -13.57 -0.47 2.76
N LYS A 170 -14.84 -0.74 2.45
CA LYS A 170 -15.86 0.30 2.27
C LYS A 170 -16.10 1.10 3.56
N GLY A 171 -16.23 0.40 4.69
CA GLY A 171 -16.39 1.04 6.00
C GLY A 171 -15.17 1.85 6.42
N LEU A 172 -13.96 1.34 6.14
CA LEU A 172 -12.73 2.08 6.40
C LEU A 172 -12.63 3.35 5.55
N ALA A 173 -13.02 3.29 4.27
CA ALA A 173 -12.98 4.44 3.37
C ALA A 173 -13.93 5.58 3.77
N GLN A 174 -14.96 5.31 4.56
CA GLN A 174 -15.90 6.32 5.06
C GLN A 174 -15.42 7.08 6.30
N THR A 175 -14.29 6.70 6.88
CA THR A 175 -13.77 7.29 8.12
C THR A 175 -13.05 8.63 7.95
N GLY A 176 -12.76 9.03 6.71
CA GLY A 176 -12.02 10.26 6.40
C GLY A 176 -10.51 10.11 6.31
N ILE A 177 -9.99 8.86 6.30
CA ILE A 177 -8.57 8.58 6.00
C ILE A 177 -8.24 8.87 4.53
N ASP A 178 -6.96 9.02 4.22
CA ASP A 178 -6.51 9.42 2.88
C ASP A 178 -6.09 8.22 2.02
N VAL A 179 -5.51 7.18 2.65
CA VAL A 179 -4.94 6.01 1.95
C VAL A 179 -5.31 4.73 2.70
N ILE A 180 -5.60 3.66 1.98
CA ILE A 180 -5.66 2.29 2.49
C ILE A 180 -4.61 1.46 1.77
N SER A 181 -3.58 1.00 2.50
CA SER A 181 -2.57 0.12 1.94
C SER A 181 -2.90 -1.35 2.21
N ILE A 182 -2.88 -2.15 1.14
CA ILE A 182 -3.38 -3.53 1.15
C ILE A 182 -2.29 -4.49 0.66
N GLY A 183 -1.72 -5.26 1.57
CA GLY A 183 -0.71 -6.25 1.23
C GLY A 183 -1.26 -7.40 0.36
N ALA A 184 -2.51 -7.78 0.59
CA ALA A 184 -3.18 -8.87 -0.13
C ALA A 184 -3.23 -8.66 -1.65
N LEU A 185 -3.16 -7.43 -2.13
CA LEU A 185 -3.09 -7.14 -3.57
C LEU A 185 -1.94 -7.87 -4.26
N THR A 186 -0.84 -8.09 -3.57
CA THR A 186 0.36 -8.69 -4.13
C THR A 186 0.74 -10.04 -3.51
N HIS A 187 0.48 -10.28 -2.22
CA HIS A 187 0.88 -11.54 -1.59
C HIS A 187 -0.21 -12.63 -1.57
N SER A 188 -1.48 -12.30 -1.81
CA SER A 188 -2.61 -13.25 -1.70
C SER A 188 -3.56 -13.21 -2.90
N THR A 189 -3.15 -12.60 -4.00
CA THR A 189 -3.96 -12.55 -5.22
C THR A 189 -3.95 -13.91 -5.92
N PRO A 190 -5.12 -14.45 -6.30
CA PRO A 190 -5.20 -15.63 -7.18
C PRO A 190 -4.67 -15.29 -8.58
N ASN A 191 -3.98 -16.25 -9.20
CA ASN A 191 -3.59 -16.14 -10.60
C ASN A 191 -4.78 -16.48 -11.51
N PHE A 192 -4.85 -15.84 -12.66
CA PHE A 192 -5.78 -16.27 -13.71
C PHE A 192 -5.23 -17.46 -14.43
N ASP A 193 -6.11 -18.41 -14.73
CA ASP A 193 -5.81 -19.49 -15.66
C ASP A 193 -6.02 -18.99 -17.09
N ILE A 194 -4.92 -18.89 -17.83
CA ILE A 194 -4.90 -18.35 -19.19
C ILE A 194 -4.14 -19.33 -20.07
N GLY A 195 -4.77 -19.72 -21.16
CA GLY A 195 -4.19 -20.56 -22.21
C GLY A 195 -3.92 -19.78 -23.50
N MET A 196 -3.15 -20.38 -24.38
CA MET A 196 -2.93 -19.94 -25.75
C MET A 196 -3.14 -21.13 -26.68
N ASP A 197 -4.01 -20.97 -27.66
CA ASP A 197 -4.32 -22.02 -28.66
C ASP A 197 -3.78 -21.58 -30.02
N ALA A 198 -3.29 -22.56 -30.80
CA ALA A 198 -2.97 -22.36 -32.20
C ALA A 198 -4.27 -22.30 -33.02
N ALA A 199 -4.41 -21.31 -33.87
CA ALA A 199 -5.54 -21.17 -34.79
C ALA A 199 -5.19 -21.69 -36.17
#